data_f2c4a18a39002f90c8281172a6e382b2
#
_entry.id   f2c4a18a39002f90c8281172a6e382b2
#
_cell.length_a   1.000
_cell.length_b   1.000
_cell.length_c   1.000
_cell.angle_alpha   90.00
_cell.angle_beta   90.00
_cell.angle_gamma   90.00
#
_symmetry.space_group_name_H-M   'P 1'
#
loop_
_entity.id
_entity.type
_entity.pdbx_description
1 polymer ?
#
loop_
_entity_poly.entity_id
_entity_poly.type
_entity_poly.pdbx_seq_one_letter_code
_entity_poly.pdbx_strand_id
1 'polypeptide(L)'
;RQEVFFDRTWNSLIDLYSYGHDIETSWLMDRGLEVLADPAYTEKLAPITAEIAEAIYEKAYVNHSLMNEAEKGVDDTTRVWWIQAETVVGFINAWQKKPGEKKFLQAAEDVWEYIRKYLVDPREGSEWFWCVEADGTPIHKPIVEPWKCPYHNGRMCMEVIRRMNDAS
;
A
#
# COMPACT_ATOMS: atom_id res chain seq x y z
N ARG A 1 -11.74 7.47 2.09
CA ARG A 1 -10.87 6.79 3.08
C ARG A 1 -11.65 5.79 3.90
N GLN A 2 -10.97 4.81 4.46
CA GLN A 2 -11.53 4.01 5.54
C GLN A 2 -11.20 4.65 6.90
N GLU A 3 -12.07 4.44 7.89
CA GLU A 3 -11.79 4.77 9.27
C GLU A 3 -11.06 3.59 9.93
N VAL A 4 -10.16 3.86 10.88
CA VAL A 4 -9.25 2.84 11.43
C VAL A 4 -9.73 2.32 12.77
N PHE A 5 -10.25 3.18 13.65
CA PHE A 5 -10.67 2.84 14.98
C PHE A 5 -12.12 3.28 15.25
N PHE A 6 -12.93 2.36 15.77
CA PHE A 6 -14.35 2.58 16.02
C PHE A 6 -14.74 2.19 17.43
N ASP A 7 -15.76 2.84 17.95
CA ASP A 7 -16.51 2.34 19.11
C ASP A 7 -17.48 1.21 18.70
N ARG A 8 -18.23 0.69 19.66
CA ARG A 8 -19.21 -0.39 19.41
C ARG A 8 -20.41 0.04 18.57
N THR A 9 -20.58 1.32 18.33
CA THR A 9 -21.67 1.92 17.53
C THR A 9 -21.18 2.46 16.19
N TRP A 10 -19.95 2.10 15.80
CA TRP A 10 -19.29 2.47 14.55
C TRP A 10 -18.94 3.96 14.41
N ASN A 11 -18.87 4.69 15.54
CA ASN A 11 -18.32 6.04 15.49
C ASN A 11 -16.80 5.99 15.46
N SER A 12 -16.19 6.76 14.57
CA SER A 12 -14.73 6.89 14.53
C SER A 12 -14.21 7.50 15.83
N LEU A 13 -13.13 6.93 16.36
CA LEU A 13 -12.50 7.36 17.62
C LEU A 13 -11.32 8.30 17.40
N ILE A 14 -10.80 8.39 16.18
CA ILE A 14 -9.60 9.16 15.88
C ILE A 14 -9.69 9.72 14.45
N ASP A 15 -9.26 10.95 14.26
CA ASP A 15 -9.09 11.53 12.93
C ASP A 15 -7.73 11.12 12.35
N LEU A 16 -7.69 9.89 11.85
CA LEU A 16 -6.51 9.28 11.24
C LEU A 16 -6.83 8.84 9.81
N TYR A 17 -6.00 9.27 8.87
CA TYR A 17 -6.01 8.78 7.50
C TYR A 17 -4.78 7.89 7.28
N SER A 18 -4.92 6.60 7.45
CA SER A 18 -3.84 5.64 7.22
C SER A 18 -3.74 5.30 5.74
N TYR A 19 -2.78 5.89 5.06
CA TYR A 19 -2.60 5.72 3.62
C TYR A 19 -2.27 4.28 3.24
N GLY A 20 -1.47 3.61 4.08
CA GLY A 20 -1.13 2.20 3.88
C GLY A 20 -2.33 1.27 3.98
N HIS A 21 -3.21 1.46 4.99
CA HIS A 21 -4.41 0.63 5.12
C HIS A 21 -5.40 0.87 3.98
N ASP A 22 -5.54 2.10 3.50
CA ASP A 22 -6.43 2.40 2.39
C ASP A 22 -5.97 1.69 1.12
N ILE A 23 -4.68 1.81 0.74
CA ILE A 23 -4.19 1.14 -0.46
C ILE A 23 -4.22 -0.39 -0.32
N GLU A 24 -3.90 -0.94 0.86
CA GLU A 24 -4.04 -2.38 1.15
C GLU A 24 -5.48 -2.84 1.00
N THR A 25 -6.41 -2.11 1.61
CA THR A 25 -7.85 -2.42 1.53
C THR A 25 -8.34 -2.43 0.08
N SER A 26 -7.89 -1.52 -0.76
CA SER A 26 -8.34 -1.43 -2.15
C SER A 26 -8.10 -2.74 -2.91
N TRP A 27 -6.92 -3.34 -2.79
CA TRP A 27 -6.61 -4.56 -3.52
C TRP A 27 -7.05 -5.85 -2.80
N LEU A 28 -7.06 -5.87 -1.45
CA LEU A 28 -7.56 -7.02 -0.69
C LEU A 28 -9.05 -7.21 -0.86
N MET A 29 -9.83 -6.14 -0.88
CA MET A 29 -11.26 -6.23 -1.19
C MET A 29 -11.50 -6.73 -2.61
N ASP A 30 -10.77 -6.24 -3.60
CA ASP A 30 -10.87 -6.74 -4.97
C ASP A 30 -10.54 -8.24 -5.03
N ARG A 31 -9.51 -8.68 -4.33
CA ARG A 31 -9.17 -10.11 -4.22
C ARG A 31 -10.27 -10.91 -3.53
N GLY A 32 -10.89 -10.35 -2.51
CA GLY A 32 -12.07 -10.94 -1.85
C GLY A 32 -13.26 -11.09 -2.82
N LEU A 33 -13.51 -10.09 -3.65
CA LEU A 33 -14.57 -10.13 -4.67
C LEU A 33 -14.31 -11.21 -5.74
N GLU A 34 -13.05 -11.38 -6.16
CA GLU A 34 -12.67 -12.46 -7.09
C GLU A 34 -12.98 -13.85 -6.49
N VAL A 35 -12.64 -14.05 -5.22
CA VAL A 35 -12.86 -15.33 -4.52
C VAL A 35 -14.35 -15.57 -4.24
N LEU A 36 -15.07 -14.52 -3.84
CA LEU A 36 -16.51 -14.60 -3.56
C LEU A 36 -17.31 -14.88 -4.83
N ALA A 37 -16.86 -14.34 -5.96
CA ALA A 37 -17.49 -14.48 -7.29
C ALA A 37 -18.99 -14.11 -7.32
N ASP A 38 -19.39 -13.14 -6.49
CA ASP A 38 -20.77 -12.63 -6.44
C ASP A 38 -20.88 -11.29 -7.18
N PRO A 39 -21.63 -11.23 -8.30
CA PRO A 39 -21.75 -10.01 -9.10
C PRO A 39 -22.35 -8.82 -8.33
N ALA A 40 -23.29 -9.07 -7.40
CA ALA A 40 -23.94 -7.99 -6.65
C ALA A 40 -22.96 -7.28 -5.72
N TYR A 41 -22.07 -8.02 -5.07
CA TYR A 41 -20.98 -7.43 -4.27
C TYR A 41 -19.95 -6.75 -5.15
N THR A 42 -19.61 -7.34 -6.31
CA THR A 42 -18.66 -6.74 -7.25
C THR A 42 -19.17 -5.40 -7.76
N GLU A 43 -20.43 -5.32 -8.21
CA GLU A 43 -21.05 -4.08 -8.68
C GLU A 43 -21.01 -2.98 -7.60
N LYS A 44 -21.26 -3.35 -6.36
CA LYS A 44 -21.29 -2.41 -5.22
C LYS A 44 -19.90 -1.93 -4.78
N LEU A 45 -18.91 -2.81 -4.72
CA LEU A 45 -17.64 -2.54 -4.03
C LEU A 45 -16.50 -2.18 -4.99
N ALA A 46 -16.49 -2.67 -6.22
CA ALA A 46 -15.41 -2.36 -7.17
C ALA A 46 -15.26 -0.86 -7.50
N PRO A 47 -16.32 -0.04 -7.56
CA PRO A 47 -16.16 1.40 -7.68
C PRO A 47 -15.47 2.04 -6.47
N ILE A 48 -15.78 1.55 -5.26
CA ILE A 48 -15.22 2.07 -4.00
C ILE A 48 -13.71 1.76 -3.93
N THR A 49 -13.30 0.55 -4.26
CA THR A 49 -11.88 0.18 -4.26
C THR A 49 -11.08 0.97 -5.29
N ALA A 50 -11.66 1.24 -6.46
CA ALA A 50 -11.05 2.09 -7.48
C ALA A 50 -10.89 3.55 -7.00
N GLU A 51 -11.91 4.10 -6.34
CA GLU A 51 -11.88 5.45 -5.77
C GLU A 51 -10.83 5.56 -4.66
N ILE A 52 -10.69 4.55 -3.80
CA ILE A 52 -9.66 4.52 -2.76
C ILE A 52 -8.27 4.57 -3.38
N ALA A 53 -7.99 3.74 -4.39
CA ALA A 53 -6.68 3.72 -5.05
C ALA A 53 -6.35 5.07 -5.72
N GLU A 54 -7.34 5.69 -6.37
CA GLU A 54 -7.19 7.03 -6.97
C GLU A 54 -6.90 8.10 -5.91
N ALA A 55 -7.66 8.12 -4.82
CA ALA A 55 -7.47 9.07 -3.73
C ALA A 55 -6.07 8.95 -3.10
N ILE A 56 -5.56 7.73 -2.94
CA ILE A 56 -4.21 7.49 -2.43
C ILE A 56 -3.15 7.98 -3.41
N TYR A 57 -3.33 7.72 -4.70
CA TYR A 57 -2.42 8.24 -5.73
C TYR A 57 -2.34 9.77 -5.72
N GLU A 58 -3.48 10.45 -5.63
CA GLU A 58 -3.53 11.91 -5.65
C GLU A 58 -3.01 12.55 -4.36
N LYS A 59 -3.29 11.92 -3.20
CA LYS A 59 -3.05 12.54 -1.89
C LYS A 59 -1.71 12.16 -1.28
N ALA A 60 -1.31 10.91 -1.37
CA ALA A 60 -0.23 10.37 -0.55
C ALA A 60 1.00 9.90 -1.36
N TYR A 61 0.85 9.70 -2.67
CA TYR A 61 1.97 9.34 -3.54
C TYR A 61 2.80 10.58 -3.88
N VAL A 62 3.96 10.69 -3.24
CA VAL A 62 4.86 11.84 -3.36
C VAL A 62 6.31 11.38 -3.49
N ASN A 63 7.04 11.92 -4.44
CA ASN A 63 8.45 11.60 -4.68
C ASN A 63 8.71 10.08 -4.83
N HIS A 64 7.91 9.44 -5.69
CA HIS A 64 8.01 8.01 -6.03
C HIS A 64 7.78 7.03 -4.87
N SER A 65 7.05 7.45 -3.85
CA SER A 65 6.81 6.67 -2.63
C SER A 65 5.53 7.11 -1.95
N LEU A 66 5.01 6.32 -1.01
CA LEU A 66 3.82 6.68 -0.25
C LEU A 66 4.19 7.21 1.13
N MET A 67 3.58 8.32 1.54
CA MET A 67 3.65 8.82 2.91
C MET A 67 2.98 7.84 3.88
N ASN A 68 3.29 7.95 5.17
CA ASN A 68 2.77 7.04 6.19
C ASN A 68 1.27 7.23 6.41
N GLU A 69 0.88 8.38 6.94
CA GLU A 69 -0.49 8.66 7.36
C GLU A 69 -0.71 10.16 7.54
N ALA A 70 -1.94 10.58 7.79
CA ALA A 70 -2.24 11.93 8.29
C ALA A 70 -3.09 11.83 9.54
N GLU A 71 -2.67 12.47 10.63
CA GLU A 71 -3.47 12.63 11.84
C GLU A 71 -3.90 14.10 11.97
N LYS A 72 -5.22 14.32 12.13
CA LYS A 72 -5.82 15.67 12.23
C LYS A 72 -5.36 16.62 11.12
N GLY A 73 -5.21 16.07 9.92
CA GLY A 73 -4.79 16.83 8.74
C GLY A 73 -3.30 17.15 8.64
N VAL A 74 -2.47 16.58 9.51
CA VAL A 74 -0.99 16.72 9.46
C VAL A 74 -0.39 15.44 8.94
N ASP A 75 0.34 15.52 7.82
CA ASP A 75 0.97 14.37 7.19
C ASP A 75 2.23 13.94 7.96
N ASP A 76 2.32 12.64 8.27
CA ASP A 76 3.58 11.97 8.57
C ASP A 76 4.23 11.53 7.26
N THR A 77 5.32 12.21 6.93
CA THR A 77 6.03 12.01 5.66
C THR A 77 7.08 10.90 5.70
N THR A 78 7.17 10.12 6.75
CA THR A 78 8.05 8.93 6.79
C THR A 78 7.59 7.88 5.79
N ARG A 79 8.50 7.01 5.37
CA ARG A 79 8.23 5.92 4.42
C ARG A 79 8.37 4.59 5.13
N VAL A 80 7.25 4.06 5.58
CA VAL A 80 7.19 2.80 6.32
C VAL A 80 7.21 1.62 5.35
N TRP A 81 7.98 0.60 5.65
CA TRP A 81 8.28 -0.56 4.80
C TRP A 81 7.05 -1.28 4.24
N TRP A 82 6.07 -1.58 5.10
CA TRP A 82 4.88 -2.33 4.69
C TRP A 82 3.96 -1.51 3.78
N ILE A 83 3.90 -0.22 4.02
CA ILE A 83 3.10 0.71 3.20
C ILE A 83 3.61 0.72 1.77
N GLN A 84 4.94 0.77 1.58
CA GLN A 84 5.51 0.73 0.24
C GLN A 84 5.23 -0.62 -0.45
N ALA A 85 5.32 -1.73 0.28
CA ALA A 85 4.98 -3.05 -0.24
C ALA A 85 3.51 -3.12 -0.71
N GLU A 86 2.57 -2.68 0.15
CA GLU A 86 1.15 -2.66 -0.19
C GLU A 86 0.83 -1.70 -1.34
N THR A 87 1.57 -0.60 -1.46
CA THR A 87 1.41 0.36 -2.55
C THR A 87 1.77 -0.24 -3.91
N VAL A 88 2.84 -1.01 -4.00
CA VAL A 88 3.20 -1.71 -5.24
C VAL A 88 2.05 -2.62 -5.69
N VAL A 89 1.52 -3.44 -4.79
CA VAL A 89 0.40 -4.35 -5.11
C VAL A 89 -0.87 -3.58 -5.46
N GLY A 90 -1.22 -2.57 -4.67
CA GLY A 90 -2.42 -1.78 -4.86
C GLY A 90 -2.42 -1.02 -6.19
N PHE A 91 -1.30 -0.44 -6.58
CA PHE A 91 -1.20 0.26 -7.87
C PHE A 91 -1.16 -0.71 -9.06
N ILE A 92 -0.53 -1.88 -8.96
CA ILE A 92 -0.65 -2.92 -9.98
C ILE A 92 -2.11 -3.37 -10.12
N ASN A 93 -2.82 -3.58 -9.01
CA ASN A 93 -4.24 -3.92 -9.01
C ASN A 93 -5.10 -2.84 -9.71
N ALA A 94 -4.87 -1.58 -9.40
CA ALA A 94 -5.58 -0.46 -10.01
C ALA A 94 -5.31 -0.38 -11.52
N TRP A 95 -4.06 -0.59 -11.96
CA TRP A 95 -3.71 -0.66 -13.38
C TRP A 95 -4.41 -1.84 -14.08
N GLN A 96 -4.42 -3.03 -13.50
CA GLN A 96 -5.08 -4.19 -14.09
C GLN A 96 -6.59 -3.99 -14.29
N LYS A 97 -7.23 -3.21 -13.42
CA LYS A 97 -8.64 -2.83 -13.58
C LYS A 97 -8.86 -1.79 -14.68
N LYS A 98 -7.87 -0.97 -14.97
CA LYS A 98 -7.92 0.10 -15.99
C LYS A 98 -6.62 0.14 -16.80
N PRO A 99 -6.36 -0.83 -17.69
CA PRO A 99 -5.07 -0.94 -18.39
C PRO A 99 -4.70 0.26 -19.27
N GLY A 100 -5.68 1.10 -19.62
CA GLY A 100 -5.45 2.36 -20.33
C GLY A 100 -4.81 3.46 -19.47
N GLU A 101 -4.91 3.37 -18.16
CA GLU A 101 -4.37 4.35 -17.22
C GLU A 101 -2.97 3.93 -16.74
N LYS A 102 -1.94 4.20 -17.56
CA LYS A 102 -0.55 3.80 -17.28
C LYS A 102 0.05 4.42 -16.02
N LYS A 103 -0.56 5.47 -15.45
CA LYS A 103 -0.06 6.18 -14.27
C LYS A 103 0.13 5.23 -13.06
N PHE A 104 -0.77 4.29 -12.86
CA PHE A 104 -0.67 3.35 -11.75
C PHE A 104 0.47 2.33 -11.93
N LEU A 105 0.67 1.83 -13.15
CA LEU A 105 1.81 0.95 -13.42
C LEU A 105 3.12 1.69 -13.20
N GLN A 106 3.25 2.90 -13.74
CA GLN A 106 4.43 3.73 -13.54
C GLN A 106 4.67 4.01 -12.05
N ALA A 107 3.62 4.34 -11.29
CA ALA A 107 3.75 4.56 -9.86
C ALA A 107 4.18 3.30 -9.09
N ALA A 108 3.69 2.13 -9.48
CA ALA A 108 4.14 0.86 -8.89
C ALA A 108 5.63 0.59 -9.17
N GLU A 109 6.08 0.83 -10.39
CA GLU A 109 7.49 0.72 -10.78
C GLU A 109 8.36 1.71 -9.99
N ASP A 110 7.93 2.96 -9.88
CA ASP A 110 8.63 4.01 -9.13
C ASP A 110 8.76 3.65 -7.64
N VAL A 111 7.69 3.16 -7.01
CA VAL A 111 7.72 2.72 -5.61
C VAL A 111 8.64 1.50 -5.44
N TRP A 112 8.65 0.57 -6.39
CA TRP A 112 9.58 -0.56 -6.37
C TRP A 112 11.04 -0.10 -6.43
N GLU A 113 11.38 0.84 -7.32
CA GLU A 113 12.73 1.41 -7.38
C GLU A 113 13.07 2.19 -6.10
N TYR A 114 12.11 2.89 -5.50
CA TYR A 114 12.30 3.54 -4.20
C TYR A 114 12.62 2.51 -3.11
N ILE A 115 11.87 1.40 -3.04
CA ILE A 115 12.12 0.30 -2.08
C ILE A 115 13.54 -0.23 -2.25
N ARG A 116 13.94 -0.56 -3.47
CA ARG A 116 15.27 -1.12 -3.78
C ARG A 116 16.40 -0.18 -3.36
N LYS A 117 16.20 1.11 -3.53
CA LYS A 117 17.22 2.13 -3.28
C LYS A 117 17.36 2.52 -1.81
N TYR A 118 16.23 2.62 -1.09
CA TYR A 118 16.21 3.24 0.22
C TYR A 118 15.76 2.32 1.35
N LEU A 119 14.90 1.34 1.08
CA LEU A 119 14.35 0.47 2.12
C LEU A 119 15.09 -0.85 2.27
N VAL A 120 15.62 -1.41 1.19
CA VAL A 120 16.44 -2.62 1.29
C VAL A 120 17.73 -2.31 2.04
N ASP A 121 17.92 -2.95 3.21
CA ASP A 121 19.12 -2.77 4.01
C ASP A 121 20.30 -3.52 3.35
N PRO A 122 21.39 -2.85 2.97
CA PRO A 122 22.51 -3.46 2.26
C PRO A 122 23.40 -4.36 3.15
N ARG A 123 23.17 -4.42 4.45
CA ARG A 123 23.96 -5.25 5.36
C ARG A 123 23.68 -6.72 5.10
N GLU A 124 24.73 -7.54 5.11
CA GLU A 124 24.62 -9.00 4.93
C GLU A 124 23.70 -9.63 6.00
N GLY A 125 22.76 -10.46 5.57
CA GLY A 125 21.79 -11.12 6.45
C GLY A 125 20.71 -10.21 6.99
N SER A 126 20.64 -8.97 6.51
CA SER A 126 19.60 -8.02 6.90
C SER A 126 18.33 -8.17 6.05
N GLU A 127 17.35 -7.35 6.32
CA GLU A 127 16.04 -7.30 5.67
C GLU A 127 15.79 -5.84 5.22
N TRP A 128 14.56 -5.38 5.10
CA TRP A 128 14.28 -3.97 4.85
C TRP A 128 14.36 -3.16 6.13
N PHE A 129 14.80 -1.90 6.03
CA PHE A 129 14.63 -0.95 7.13
C PHE A 129 13.16 -0.85 7.54
N TRP A 130 12.91 -0.56 8.82
CA TRP A 130 11.56 -0.37 9.33
C TRP A 130 10.86 0.82 8.66
N CYS A 131 11.58 1.93 8.56
CA CYS A 131 11.16 3.13 7.85
C CYS A 131 12.36 3.99 7.49
N VAL A 132 12.13 4.90 6.58
CA VAL A 132 13.09 5.95 6.22
C VAL A 132 12.41 7.31 6.26
N GLU A 133 13.19 8.37 6.42
CA GLU A 133 12.73 9.74 6.27
C GLU A 133 12.32 10.04 4.82
N ALA A 134 11.67 11.18 4.58
CA ALA A 134 11.23 11.58 3.24
C ALA A 134 12.38 11.67 2.21
N ASP A 135 13.60 11.91 2.66
CA ASP A 135 14.82 11.96 1.83
C ASP A 135 15.49 10.59 1.62
N GLY A 136 14.94 9.54 2.23
CA GLY A 136 15.47 8.17 2.17
C GLY A 136 16.48 7.83 3.27
N THR A 137 16.74 8.73 4.23
CA THR A 137 17.64 8.44 5.36
C THR A 137 17.02 7.39 6.28
N PRO A 138 17.70 6.26 6.57
CA PRO A 138 17.16 5.21 7.42
C PRO A 138 16.93 5.69 8.86
N ILE A 139 15.77 5.37 9.42
CA ILE A 139 15.46 5.57 10.83
C ILE A 139 15.89 4.31 11.58
N HIS A 140 16.71 4.48 12.63
CA HIS A 140 17.23 3.37 13.42
C HIS A 140 16.14 2.74 14.29
N LYS A 141 15.59 1.64 13.81
CA LYS A 141 14.64 0.77 14.52
C LYS A 141 15.07 -0.68 14.38
N PRO A 142 14.58 -1.59 15.24
CA PRO A 142 14.81 -3.03 15.05
C PRO A 142 14.34 -3.51 13.68
N ILE A 143 15.15 -4.37 13.05
CA ILE A 143 14.82 -4.97 11.74
C ILE A 143 13.66 -5.93 11.86
N VAL A 144 13.55 -6.60 12.99
CA VAL A 144 12.47 -7.53 13.34
C VAL A 144 11.90 -7.17 14.70
N GLU A 145 10.60 -7.08 14.79
CA GLU A 145 9.83 -6.84 16.02
C GLU A 145 8.41 -7.41 15.85
N PRO A 146 7.55 -7.42 16.89
CA PRO A 146 6.21 -8.01 16.80
C PRO A 146 5.35 -7.49 15.65
N TRP A 147 5.56 -6.25 15.22
CA TRP A 147 4.83 -5.63 14.11
C TRP A 147 5.61 -5.59 12.79
N LYS A 148 6.88 -6.00 12.81
CA LYS A 148 7.71 -6.07 11.61
C LYS A 148 8.29 -7.46 11.42
N CYS A 149 7.70 -8.18 10.51
CA CYS A 149 8.18 -9.48 10.01
C CYS A 149 7.95 -9.52 8.49
N PRO A 150 8.54 -10.46 7.74
CA PRO A 150 8.59 -10.41 6.28
C PRO A 150 7.28 -10.78 5.58
N TYR A 151 6.11 -10.59 6.19
CA TYR A 151 4.85 -11.00 5.57
C TYR A 151 4.33 -10.01 4.51
N HIS A 152 4.44 -8.71 4.70
CA HIS A 152 4.01 -7.73 3.69
C HIS A 152 4.91 -7.74 2.46
N ASN A 153 6.23 -7.67 2.64
CA ASN A 153 7.17 -7.72 1.52
C ASN A 153 7.19 -9.09 0.83
N GLY A 154 7.09 -10.19 1.58
CA GLY A 154 6.93 -11.53 1.02
C GLY A 154 5.62 -11.68 0.23
N ARG A 155 4.49 -11.19 0.79
CA ARG A 155 3.20 -11.17 0.10
C ARG A 155 3.25 -10.31 -1.17
N MET A 156 3.86 -9.12 -1.11
CA MET A 156 4.06 -8.26 -2.28
C MET A 156 4.78 -9.02 -3.40
N CYS A 157 5.92 -9.67 -3.11
CA CYS A 157 6.67 -10.42 -4.12
C CYS A 157 5.81 -11.52 -4.76
N MET A 158 5.09 -12.30 -3.96
CA MET A 158 4.21 -13.37 -4.45
C MET A 158 3.06 -12.82 -5.29
N GLU A 159 2.40 -11.75 -4.84
CA GLU A 159 1.30 -11.12 -5.56
C GLU A 159 1.76 -10.50 -6.89
N VAL A 160 2.90 -9.82 -6.92
CA VAL A 160 3.46 -9.26 -8.14
C VAL A 160 3.78 -10.36 -9.16
N ILE A 161 4.48 -11.43 -8.74
CA ILE A 161 4.79 -12.57 -9.62
C ILE A 161 3.51 -13.18 -10.19
N ARG A 162 2.50 -13.44 -9.36
CA ARG A 162 1.22 -13.99 -9.79
C ARG A 162 0.54 -13.08 -10.81
N ARG A 163 0.39 -11.81 -10.49
CA ARG A 163 -0.35 -10.84 -11.32
C ARG A 163 0.33 -10.57 -12.66
N MET A 164 1.66 -10.56 -12.70
CA MET A 164 2.39 -10.35 -13.96
C MET A 164 2.36 -11.59 -14.86
N ASN A 165 2.32 -12.81 -14.29
CA ASN A 165 2.14 -14.03 -15.06
C ASN A 165 0.73 -14.16 -15.63
N ASP A 166 -0.30 -13.74 -14.88
CA ASP A 166 -1.70 -13.75 -15.34
C ASP A 166 -1.96 -12.70 -16.44
N ALA A 167 -1.10 -11.71 -16.59
CA ALA A 167 -1.21 -10.65 -17.61
C ALA A 167 -0.44 -10.96 -18.91
N SER A 168 0.30 -12.09 -18.96
CA SER A 168 1.07 -12.55 -20.12
C SER A 168 0.28 -13.53 -20.96
#